data_fc2f74763d703d76cad1c637fcfaaf68
#
_entry.id   fc2f74763d703d76cad1c637fcfaaf68
#
_cell.length_a   1.000
_cell.length_b   1.000
_cell.length_c   1.000
_cell.angle_alpha   90.00
_cell.angle_beta   90.00
_cell.angle_gamma   90.00
#
_symmetry.space_group_name_H-M   'P 1'
#
loop_
_entity.id
_entity.type
_entity.pdbx_description
1 polymer ?
#
loop_
_entity_poly.entity_id
_entity_poly.type
_entity_poly.pdbx_seq_one_letter_code
_entity_poly.pdbx_strand_id
1 'polypeptide(L)'
;MVDAPSLLVAAELSAASLAALPFIIHRYRISRWMQKEPLQPSGDGKKLGLTLVLPVWNEEKIIIKKLENLASQDFPRKNLELLIIDSASTDSTVSLAEGWLKKNGKEFPNHKLIRMEQRLGKTEAVKRAFDATADDKPLVAMTDADAMLADKGALTRLVSWFDDSTIGAVGGTPERKEEVDKTHIKLEATYRDLFTQQRIAESRADSTPFLEGSIVGFRKEFIDTSLLDCGSNADDSQLATMARLNGGRSIQDPSLIFTEGTPASSAGRRQRKVRRAQGLCRHLWRNREVWFSKQHGEFNKILRFQAFMHLFVPWLLMMAMVFGFSRWFMTMEDSSLLGGWLLPLFVLEVIILTALFGVLANLKIPG
;
A
#
# COMPACT_ATOMS: atom_id res chain seq x y z
N MET A 1 -11.13 19.02 -45.53
CA MET A 1 -11.21 19.40 -44.11
C MET A 1 -11.67 18.16 -43.36
N VAL A 2 -10.99 17.79 -42.27
CA VAL A 2 -11.43 16.68 -41.41
C VAL A 2 -12.67 17.15 -40.67
N ASP A 3 -13.75 16.37 -40.69
CA ASP A 3 -15.01 16.73 -40.02
C ASP A 3 -14.91 16.59 -38.49
N ALA A 4 -15.78 17.26 -37.73
CA ALA A 4 -15.76 17.27 -36.29
C ALA A 4 -15.93 15.86 -35.66
N PRO A 5 -16.82 14.96 -36.15
CA PRO A 5 -16.92 13.58 -35.65
C PRO A 5 -15.64 12.79 -35.78
N SER A 6 -14.92 12.89 -36.91
CA SER A 6 -13.64 12.19 -37.12
C SER A 6 -12.56 12.69 -36.19
N LEU A 7 -12.52 13.99 -35.84
CA LEU A 7 -11.61 14.54 -34.85
C LEU A 7 -11.91 13.99 -33.45
N LEU A 8 -13.20 13.85 -33.10
CA LEU A 8 -13.61 13.28 -31.81
C LEU A 8 -13.22 11.80 -31.69
N VAL A 9 -13.37 11.00 -32.76
CA VAL A 9 -12.89 9.60 -32.80
C VAL A 9 -11.38 9.55 -32.56
N ALA A 10 -10.62 10.40 -33.28
CA ALA A 10 -9.17 10.42 -33.08
C ALA A 10 -8.76 10.81 -31.65
N ALA A 11 -9.45 11.80 -31.05
CA ALA A 11 -9.20 12.23 -29.68
C ALA A 11 -9.57 11.15 -28.65
N GLU A 12 -10.71 10.46 -28.81
CA GLU A 12 -11.18 9.36 -27.98
C GLU A 12 -10.17 8.19 -28.00
N LEU A 13 -9.82 7.72 -29.21
CA LEU A 13 -8.84 6.63 -29.36
C LEU A 13 -7.46 6.99 -28.83
N SER A 14 -7.04 8.25 -29.00
CA SER A 14 -5.77 8.73 -28.46
C SER A 14 -5.78 8.71 -26.93
N ALA A 15 -6.84 9.22 -26.29
CA ALA A 15 -6.97 9.23 -24.85
C ALA A 15 -7.05 7.81 -24.27
N ALA A 16 -7.85 6.93 -24.91
CA ALA A 16 -7.97 5.52 -24.51
C ALA A 16 -6.62 4.76 -24.67
N SER A 17 -5.93 4.99 -25.79
CA SER A 17 -4.62 4.37 -26.04
C SER A 17 -3.55 4.84 -25.05
N LEU A 18 -3.51 6.14 -24.75
CA LEU A 18 -2.61 6.71 -23.75
C LEU A 18 -2.89 6.15 -22.35
N ALA A 19 -4.14 5.84 -22.01
CA ALA A 19 -4.49 5.21 -20.76
C ALA A 19 -4.11 3.71 -20.73
N ALA A 20 -4.38 2.96 -21.80
CA ALA A 20 -4.22 1.52 -21.85
C ALA A 20 -2.78 1.06 -22.09
N LEU A 21 -2.05 1.69 -23.00
CA LEU A 21 -0.71 1.25 -23.42
C LEU A 21 0.32 1.19 -22.28
N PRO A 22 0.43 2.22 -21.42
CA PRO A 22 1.34 2.14 -20.27
C PRO A 22 0.99 1.02 -19.31
N PHE A 23 -0.31 0.73 -19.12
CA PHE A 23 -0.76 -0.40 -18.28
C PHE A 23 -0.32 -1.73 -18.87
N ILE A 24 -0.50 -1.95 -20.17
CA ILE A 24 -0.07 -3.17 -20.88
C ILE A 24 1.46 -3.36 -20.76
N ILE A 25 2.22 -2.29 -21.01
CA ILE A 25 3.68 -2.31 -20.90
C ILE A 25 4.10 -2.67 -19.47
N HIS A 26 3.43 -2.11 -18.46
CA HIS A 26 3.76 -2.40 -17.07
C HIS A 26 3.41 -3.85 -16.69
N ARG A 27 2.26 -4.38 -17.13
CA ARG A 27 1.91 -5.79 -16.93
C ARG A 27 2.96 -6.73 -17.53
N TYR A 28 3.47 -6.41 -18.71
CA TYR A 28 4.58 -7.16 -19.29
C TYR A 28 5.86 -7.07 -18.43
N ARG A 29 6.18 -5.89 -17.89
CA ARG A 29 7.31 -5.73 -16.95
C ARG A 29 7.11 -6.55 -15.68
N ILE A 30 5.92 -6.51 -15.07
CA ILE A 30 5.58 -7.33 -13.89
C ILE A 30 5.81 -8.81 -14.19
N SER A 31 5.33 -9.32 -15.33
CA SER A 31 5.55 -10.71 -15.74
C SER A 31 7.04 -11.06 -15.81
N ARG A 32 7.87 -10.19 -16.40
CA ARG A 32 9.32 -10.39 -16.45
C ARG A 32 10.00 -10.32 -15.09
N TRP A 33 9.57 -9.39 -14.23
CA TRP A 33 10.13 -9.27 -12.88
C TRP A 33 9.77 -10.46 -12.00
N MET A 34 8.58 -11.04 -12.17
CA MET A 34 8.16 -12.25 -11.46
C MET A 34 8.98 -13.49 -11.86
N GLN A 35 9.63 -13.50 -13.02
CA GLN A 35 10.56 -14.56 -13.43
C GLN A 35 11.94 -14.49 -12.74
N LYS A 36 12.28 -13.35 -12.09
CA LYS A 36 13.47 -13.26 -11.26
C LYS A 36 13.30 -14.14 -10.02
N GLU A 37 14.41 -14.59 -9.47
CA GLU A 37 14.40 -15.39 -8.24
C GLU A 37 13.61 -14.71 -7.12
N PRO A 38 12.77 -15.46 -6.38
CA PRO A 38 12.09 -14.94 -5.21
C PRO A 38 13.07 -14.40 -4.17
N LEU A 39 12.82 -13.21 -3.67
CA LEU A 39 13.59 -12.68 -2.56
C LEU A 39 13.32 -13.52 -1.30
N GLN A 40 14.37 -13.77 -0.54
CA GLN A 40 14.31 -14.49 0.74
C GLN A 40 15.09 -13.72 1.81
N PRO A 41 14.67 -13.78 3.07
CA PRO A 41 15.44 -13.20 4.16
C PRO A 41 16.80 -13.91 4.28
N SER A 42 17.85 -13.16 4.64
CA SER A 42 19.23 -13.64 4.66
C SER A 42 19.71 -14.16 6.02
N GLY A 43 18.97 -13.87 7.11
CA GLY A 43 19.43 -14.14 8.46
C GLY A 43 18.46 -14.88 9.35
N ASP A 44 18.84 -15.04 10.64
CA ASP A 44 18.03 -15.70 11.67
C ASP A 44 17.02 -14.75 12.36
N GLY A 45 17.13 -13.44 12.08
CA GLY A 45 16.22 -12.41 12.62
C GLY A 45 16.27 -12.21 14.13
N LYS A 46 17.32 -12.67 14.81
CA LYS A 46 17.39 -12.66 16.30
C LYS A 46 18.44 -11.72 16.87
N LYS A 47 19.29 -11.15 16.04
CA LYS A 47 20.45 -10.35 16.47
C LYS A 47 20.14 -8.86 16.61
N LEU A 48 19.33 -8.33 15.72
CA LEU A 48 19.04 -6.90 15.68
C LEU A 48 17.93 -6.53 16.67
N GLY A 49 18.10 -5.38 17.31
CA GLY A 49 17.08 -4.81 18.19
C GLY A 49 15.94 -4.18 17.40
N LEU A 50 14.72 -4.36 17.87
CA LEU A 50 13.48 -3.91 17.23
C LEU A 50 12.65 -3.08 18.20
N THR A 51 12.27 -1.85 17.83
CA THR A 51 11.16 -1.14 18.47
C THR A 51 9.89 -1.40 17.65
N LEU A 52 8.90 -2.06 18.27
CA LEU A 52 7.60 -2.33 17.69
C LEU A 52 6.60 -1.25 18.09
N VAL A 53 6.21 -0.42 17.15
CA VAL A 53 5.30 0.71 17.34
C VAL A 53 3.86 0.27 17.11
N LEU A 54 3.00 0.54 18.08
CA LEU A 54 1.56 0.30 18.03
C LEU A 54 0.82 1.63 18.19
N PRO A 55 0.49 2.34 17.10
CA PRO A 55 -0.36 3.52 17.18
C PRO A 55 -1.80 3.10 17.46
N VAL A 56 -2.44 3.75 18.44
CA VAL A 56 -3.81 3.44 18.85
C VAL A 56 -4.67 4.70 18.92
N TRP A 57 -5.96 4.55 18.63
CA TRP A 57 -6.98 5.57 18.84
C TRP A 57 -8.37 4.94 18.87
N ASN A 58 -9.00 4.91 20.07
CA ASN A 58 -10.30 4.31 20.31
C ASN A 58 -10.40 2.83 19.85
N GLU A 59 -9.51 2.01 20.40
CA GLU A 59 -9.35 0.59 20.06
C GLU A 59 -9.70 -0.34 21.25
N GLU A 60 -10.56 0.11 22.19
CA GLU A 60 -10.92 -0.64 23.40
C GLU A 60 -11.40 -2.08 23.12
N LYS A 61 -12.04 -2.30 21.96
CA LYS A 61 -12.62 -3.60 21.59
C LYS A 61 -11.55 -4.63 21.18
N ILE A 62 -10.37 -4.17 20.75
CA ILE A 62 -9.37 -5.05 20.13
C ILE A 62 -7.99 -4.95 20.76
N ILE A 63 -7.70 -3.93 21.56
CA ILE A 63 -6.35 -3.67 22.10
C ILE A 63 -5.81 -4.86 22.89
N ILE A 64 -6.62 -5.53 23.71
CA ILE A 64 -6.19 -6.71 24.48
C ILE A 64 -5.81 -7.85 23.53
N LYS A 65 -6.66 -8.17 22.55
CA LYS A 65 -6.40 -9.21 21.55
C LYS A 65 -5.11 -8.91 20.77
N LYS A 66 -4.88 -7.63 20.45
CA LYS A 66 -3.65 -7.20 19.79
C LYS A 66 -2.43 -7.44 20.65
N LEU A 67 -2.45 -7.05 21.91
CA LEU A 67 -1.34 -7.28 22.84
C LEU A 67 -1.05 -8.77 23.04
N GLU A 68 -2.07 -9.62 23.13
CA GLU A 68 -1.94 -11.07 23.18
C GLU A 68 -1.31 -11.63 21.89
N ASN A 69 -1.73 -11.15 20.72
CA ASN A 69 -1.13 -11.54 19.44
C ASN A 69 0.35 -11.16 19.36
N LEU A 70 0.72 -9.96 19.83
CA LEU A 70 2.13 -9.54 19.88
C LEU A 70 2.93 -10.32 20.95
N ALA A 71 2.34 -10.62 22.09
CA ALA A 71 2.96 -11.42 23.14
C ALA A 71 3.20 -12.87 22.70
N SER A 72 2.38 -13.39 21.79
CA SER A 72 2.53 -14.75 21.26
C SER A 72 3.69 -14.89 20.25
N GLN A 73 4.34 -13.79 19.84
CA GLN A 73 5.41 -13.82 18.85
C GLN A 73 6.68 -14.45 19.43
N ASP A 74 7.30 -15.35 18.64
CA ASP A 74 8.59 -15.96 18.95
C ASP A 74 9.74 -15.01 18.52
N PHE A 75 9.95 -13.96 19.32
CA PHE A 75 11.03 -13.01 19.13
C PHE A 75 11.74 -12.74 20.47
N PRO A 76 13.08 -12.62 20.50
CA PRO A 76 13.83 -12.43 21.74
C PRO A 76 13.39 -11.17 22.51
N ARG A 77 12.82 -11.34 23.71
CA ARG A 77 12.25 -10.24 24.51
C ARG A 77 13.28 -9.15 24.87
N LYS A 78 14.54 -9.53 25.05
CA LYS A 78 15.64 -8.58 25.31
C LYS A 78 15.91 -7.63 24.14
N ASN A 79 15.60 -8.07 22.91
CA ASN A 79 15.80 -7.31 21.68
C ASN A 79 14.55 -6.56 21.24
N LEU A 80 13.41 -6.74 21.93
CA LEU A 80 12.12 -6.12 21.61
C LEU A 80 11.82 -4.98 22.59
N GLU A 81 11.47 -3.82 22.03
CA GLU A 81 10.80 -2.72 22.74
C GLU A 81 9.39 -2.58 22.16
N LEU A 82 8.36 -2.56 23.00
CA LEU A 82 6.99 -2.22 22.60
C LEU A 82 6.71 -0.75 22.90
N LEU A 83 6.41 0.01 21.88
CA LEU A 83 6.06 1.42 21.99
C LEU A 83 4.61 1.65 21.56
N ILE A 84 3.72 1.89 22.52
CA ILE A 84 2.32 2.23 22.28
C ILE A 84 2.20 3.76 22.20
N ILE A 85 1.67 4.27 21.10
CA ILE A 85 1.39 5.71 20.93
C ILE A 85 -0.11 5.91 20.88
N ASP A 86 -0.66 6.48 21.94
CA ASP A 86 -2.07 6.83 22.01
C ASP A 86 -2.34 8.22 21.42
N SER A 87 -3.16 8.27 20.38
CA SER A 87 -3.54 9.52 19.69
C SER A 87 -4.75 10.21 20.35
N ALA A 88 -4.72 10.40 21.66
CA ALA A 88 -5.79 11.00 22.48
C ALA A 88 -7.09 10.19 22.40
N SER A 89 -7.05 8.92 22.77
CA SER A 89 -8.24 8.07 22.90
C SER A 89 -9.17 8.60 23.99
N THR A 90 -10.47 8.51 23.73
CA THR A 90 -11.55 8.94 24.64
C THR A 90 -12.30 7.76 25.29
N ASP A 91 -11.97 6.54 24.86
CA ASP A 91 -12.52 5.29 25.37
C ASP A 91 -11.55 4.60 26.37
N SER A 92 -11.80 3.34 26.68
CA SER A 92 -10.99 2.57 27.62
C SER A 92 -9.68 2.02 27.06
N THR A 93 -9.26 2.38 25.84
CA THR A 93 -8.06 1.84 25.15
C THR A 93 -6.83 1.89 26.03
N VAL A 94 -6.53 3.05 26.60
CA VAL A 94 -5.30 3.27 27.38
C VAL A 94 -5.34 2.49 28.69
N SER A 95 -6.44 2.58 29.45
CA SER A 95 -6.58 1.87 30.73
C SER A 95 -6.52 0.35 30.57
N LEU A 96 -7.07 -0.19 29.48
CA LEU A 96 -6.99 -1.60 29.14
C LEU A 96 -5.56 -2.01 28.79
N ALA A 97 -4.84 -1.22 27.99
CA ALA A 97 -3.47 -1.48 27.63
C ALA A 97 -2.54 -1.47 28.85
N GLU A 98 -2.64 -0.44 29.70
CA GLU A 98 -1.86 -0.34 30.96
C GLU A 98 -2.16 -1.50 31.92
N GLY A 99 -3.45 -1.83 32.08
CA GLY A 99 -3.88 -2.94 32.93
C GLY A 99 -3.34 -4.29 32.46
N TRP A 100 -3.31 -4.51 31.14
CA TRP A 100 -2.76 -5.71 30.54
C TRP A 100 -1.23 -5.77 30.71
N LEU A 101 -0.52 -4.68 30.41
CA LEU A 101 0.94 -4.59 30.57
C LEU A 101 1.37 -4.78 32.04
N LYS A 102 0.62 -4.25 33.00
CA LYS A 102 0.89 -4.45 34.41
C LYS A 102 0.80 -5.93 34.82
N LYS A 103 -0.16 -6.68 34.26
CA LYS A 103 -0.35 -8.10 34.52
C LYS A 103 0.67 -8.99 33.79
N ASN A 104 1.04 -8.60 32.59
CA ASN A 104 1.84 -9.40 31.64
C ASN A 104 3.20 -8.75 31.33
N GLY A 105 3.76 -7.94 32.22
CA GLY A 105 5.01 -7.17 31.98
C GLY A 105 6.22 -8.02 31.60
N LYS A 106 6.22 -9.33 31.89
CA LYS A 106 7.26 -10.26 31.44
C LYS A 106 7.29 -10.44 29.91
N GLU A 107 6.14 -10.26 29.24
CA GLU A 107 6.03 -10.39 27.79
C GLU A 107 6.68 -9.20 27.06
N PHE A 108 6.65 -8.02 27.68
CA PHE A 108 7.30 -6.82 27.17
C PHE A 108 8.08 -6.12 28.28
N PRO A 109 9.26 -6.66 28.67
CA PRO A 109 10.07 -6.06 29.73
C PRO A 109 10.51 -4.63 29.38
N ASN A 110 10.68 -4.33 28.09
CA ASN A 110 10.92 -3.00 27.56
C ASN A 110 9.66 -2.51 26.86
N HIS A 111 8.86 -1.72 27.55
CA HIS A 111 7.69 -1.09 26.94
C HIS A 111 7.56 0.36 27.37
N LYS A 112 6.98 1.16 26.48
CA LYS A 112 6.59 2.56 26.74
C LYS A 112 5.18 2.79 26.22
N LEU A 113 4.39 3.60 26.93
CA LEU A 113 3.11 4.12 26.47
C LEU A 113 3.18 5.63 26.50
N ILE A 114 3.09 6.25 25.32
CA ILE A 114 3.11 7.69 25.14
C ILE A 114 1.68 8.15 24.77
N ARG A 115 1.15 9.11 25.53
CA ARG A 115 -0.14 9.73 25.28
C ARG A 115 0.06 11.08 24.60
N MET A 116 -0.60 11.26 23.46
CA MET A 116 -0.66 12.57 22.82
C MET A 116 -1.75 13.41 23.48
N GLU A 117 -1.53 14.71 23.62
CA GLU A 117 -2.51 15.65 24.19
C GLU A 117 -3.74 15.83 23.29
N GLN A 118 -3.55 15.70 21.98
CA GLN A 118 -4.60 15.84 20.97
C GLN A 118 -4.38 14.90 19.79
N ARG A 119 -5.47 14.63 19.06
CA ARG A 119 -5.43 13.79 17.87
C ARG A 119 -4.86 14.56 16.68
N LEU A 120 -3.60 14.28 16.33
CA LEU A 120 -2.91 14.88 15.18
C LEU A 120 -2.80 13.94 13.96
N GLY A 121 -3.38 12.75 14.04
CA GLY A 121 -3.34 11.75 12.97
C GLY A 121 -2.24 10.70 13.15
N LYS A 122 -2.32 9.62 12.33
CA LYS A 122 -1.41 8.48 12.43
C LYS A 122 0.02 8.85 12.09
N THR A 123 0.25 9.66 11.05
CA THR A 123 1.60 10.04 10.61
C THR A 123 2.35 10.82 11.68
N GLU A 124 1.67 11.72 12.42
CA GLU A 124 2.29 12.41 13.55
C GLU A 124 2.63 11.44 14.70
N ALA A 125 1.73 10.49 15.00
CA ALA A 125 2.01 9.46 16.00
C ALA A 125 3.22 8.60 15.62
N VAL A 126 3.33 8.24 14.34
CA VAL A 126 4.48 7.49 13.80
C VAL A 126 5.77 8.31 13.90
N LYS A 127 5.74 9.59 13.53
CA LYS A 127 6.90 10.50 13.68
C LYS A 127 7.39 10.53 15.13
N ARG A 128 6.50 10.78 16.08
CA ARG A 128 6.83 10.78 17.52
C ARG A 128 7.35 9.42 17.99
N ALA A 129 6.84 8.34 17.43
CA ALA A 129 7.32 7.01 17.74
C ALA A 129 8.77 6.81 17.32
N PHE A 130 9.14 7.22 16.10
CA PHE A 130 10.53 7.16 15.64
C PHE A 130 11.44 8.01 16.52
N ASP A 131 11.03 9.22 16.89
CA ASP A 131 11.80 10.14 17.74
C ASP A 131 11.97 9.58 19.18
N ALA A 132 11.05 8.73 19.65
CA ALA A 132 11.06 8.12 20.98
C ALA A 132 11.74 6.74 21.04
N THR A 133 12.17 6.17 19.89
CA THR A 133 12.84 4.87 19.82
C THR A 133 14.21 4.93 20.49
N ALA A 134 14.60 3.84 21.16
CA ALA A 134 15.91 3.72 21.77
C ALA A 134 17.03 3.69 20.72
N ASP A 135 18.18 4.31 21.03
CA ASP A 135 19.31 4.41 20.09
C ASP A 135 19.95 3.05 19.78
N ASP A 136 19.89 2.13 20.72
CA ASP A 136 20.40 0.75 20.57
C ASP A 136 19.50 -0.16 19.70
N LYS A 137 18.34 0.35 19.25
CA LYS A 137 17.41 -0.38 18.37
C LYS A 137 17.51 0.17 16.95
N PRO A 138 18.25 -0.49 16.03
CA PRO A 138 18.41 -0.03 14.66
C PRO A 138 17.15 -0.17 13.81
N LEU A 139 16.17 -1.00 14.26
CA LEU A 139 14.96 -1.29 13.53
C LEU A 139 13.73 -0.73 14.23
N VAL A 140 12.82 -0.18 13.44
CA VAL A 140 11.47 0.23 13.87
C VAL A 140 10.45 -0.51 13.01
N ALA A 141 9.55 -1.24 13.65
CA ALA A 141 8.39 -1.80 12.95
C ALA A 141 7.11 -1.13 13.44
N MET A 142 6.13 -1.03 12.57
CA MET A 142 4.80 -0.53 12.89
C MET A 142 3.77 -1.60 12.61
N THR A 143 2.72 -1.65 13.43
CA THR A 143 1.57 -2.54 13.20
C THR A 143 0.29 -1.87 13.66
N ASP A 144 -0.77 -1.98 12.86
CA ASP A 144 -2.09 -1.44 13.21
C ASP A 144 -2.77 -2.29 14.30
N ALA A 145 -3.61 -1.68 15.12
CA ALA A 145 -4.30 -2.37 16.20
C ALA A 145 -5.28 -3.45 15.69
N ASP A 146 -5.88 -3.24 14.52
CA ASP A 146 -6.82 -4.17 13.87
C ASP A 146 -6.12 -5.24 12.99
N ALA A 147 -4.79 -5.21 12.89
CA ALA A 147 -4.00 -6.19 12.17
C ALA A 147 -3.40 -7.25 13.10
N MET A 148 -3.68 -8.52 12.84
CA MET A 148 -3.12 -9.64 13.62
C MET A 148 -2.06 -10.35 12.79
N LEU A 149 -0.89 -10.60 13.38
CA LEU A 149 0.15 -11.41 12.76
C LEU A 149 -0.31 -12.87 12.74
N ALA A 150 -0.30 -13.48 11.56
CA ALA A 150 -0.86 -14.83 11.36
C ALA A 150 0.04 -15.92 11.92
N ASP A 151 1.36 -15.70 11.91
CA ASP A 151 2.37 -16.66 12.36
C ASP A 151 3.11 -16.14 13.60
N LYS A 152 3.47 -17.05 14.53
CA LYS A 152 4.28 -16.72 15.70
C LYS A 152 5.70 -16.28 15.34
N GLY A 153 6.22 -16.70 14.21
CA GLY A 153 7.52 -16.30 13.67
C GLY A 153 7.53 -14.99 12.89
N ALA A 154 6.42 -14.27 12.82
CA ALA A 154 6.30 -13.10 11.94
C ALA A 154 7.30 -11.99 12.27
N LEU A 155 7.53 -11.67 13.53
CA LEU A 155 8.54 -10.66 13.92
C LEU A 155 9.96 -11.13 13.63
N THR A 156 10.27 -12.39 13.89
CA THR A 156 11.57 -12.99 13.57
C THR A 156 11.81 -12.95 12.06
N ARG A 157 10.80 -13.29 11.25
CA ARG A 157 10.86 -13.20 9.80
C ARG A 157 11.05 -11.76 9.32
N LEU A 158 10.32 -10.81 9.87
CA LEU A 158 10.48 -9.39 9.54
C LEU A 158 11.93 -8.93 9.77
N VAL A 159 12.48 -9.24 10.94
CA VAL A 159 13.83 -8.80 11.32
C VAL A 159 14.92 -9.51 10.49
N SER A 160 14.70 -10.78 10.10
CA SER A 160 15.67 -11.54 9.30
C SER A 160 15.98 -10.94 7.92
N TRP A 161 15.10 -10.13 7.38
CA TRP A 161 15.37 -9.37 6.15
C TRP A 161 16.45 -8.32 6.34
N PHE A 162 16.54 -7.73 7.51
CA PHE A 162 17.48 -6.65 7.82
C PHE A 162 18.89 -7.16 8.17
N ASP A 163 19.14 -8.46 8.16
CA ASP A 163 20.50 -8.99 8.16
C ASP A 163 21.24 -8.67 6.84
N ASP A 164 20.49 -8.39 5.75
CA ASP A 164 20.99 -7.70 4.56
C ASP A 164 20.95 -6.18 4.81
N SER A 165 22.13 -5.54 4.85
CA SER A 165 22.26 -4.09 5.08
C SER A 165 21.67 -3.23 3.97
N THR A 166 21.42 -3.79 2.79
CA THR A 166 20.78 -3.07 1.68
C THR A 166 19.27 -2.94 1.85
N ILE A 167 18.65 -3.69 2.76
CA ILE A 167 17.20 -3.62 3.03
C ILE A 167 16.92 -2.47 3.99
N GLY A 168 16.15 -1.49 3.49
CA GLY A 168 15.72 -0.31 4.25
C GLY A 168 14.29 -0.40 4.76
N ALA A 169 13.40 -1.11 4.04
CA ALA A 169 12.00 -1.28 4.43
C ALA A 169 11.46 -2.65 4.01
N VAL A 170 10.61 -3.25 4.84
CA VAL A 170 9.95 -4.54 4.58
C VAL A 170 8.49 -4.46 4.98
N GLY A 171 7.57 -4.75 4.05
CA GLY A 171 6.13 -4.82 4.33
C GLY A 171 5.59 -6.24 4.28
N GLY A 172 4.60 -6.53 5.12
CA GLY A 172 3.86 -7.78 5.12
C GLY A 172 2.77 -7.83 4.06
N THR A 173 2.19 -9.01 3.90
CA THR A 173 1.14 -9.32 2.92
C THR A 173 -0.17 -9.67 3.62
N PRO A 174 -1.30 -9.10 3.22
CA PRO A 174 -2.59 -9.47 3.79
C PRO A 174 -2.94 -10.93 3.46
N GLU A 175 -3.52 -11.63 4.45
CA GLU A 175 -4.02 -12.97 4.25
C GLU A 175 -5.06 -13.03 3.14
N ARG A 176 -4.97 -14.02 2.26
CA ARG A 176 -5.99 -14.29 1.26
C ARG A 176 -7.20 -14.90 1.96
N LYS A 177 -8.32 -14.18 1.94
CA LYS A 177 -9.59 -14.75 2.40
C LYS A 177 -10.09 -15.71 1.32
N GLU A 178 -10.07 -17.01 1.60
CA GLU A 178 -10.74 -17.99 0.79
C GLU A 178 -12.25 -17.76 0.88
N GLU A 179 -12.91 -17.79 -0.28
CA GLU A 179 -14.36 -17.84 -0.53
C GLU A 179 -15.30 -17.00 0.33
N VAL A 180 -15.61 -15.84 -0.17
CA VAL A 180 -16.87 -15.17 0.16
C VAL A 180 -17.72 -15.12 -1.11
N ASP A 181 -18.89 -15.73 -1.04
CA ASP A 181 -19.80 -16.02 -2.17
C ASP A 181 -20.46 -14.78 -2.82
N LYS A 182 -20.00 -13.57 -2.50
CA LYS A 182 -20.52 -12.31 -3.05
C LYS A 182 -19.59 -11.73 -4.10
N THR A 183 -20.09 -11.52 -5.31
CA THR A 183 -19.36 -11.04 -6.50
C THR A 183 -18.51 -9.78 -6.23
N HIS A 184 -18.99 -8.83 -5.43
CA HIS A 184 -18.24 -7.61 -5.11
C HIS A 184 -17.04 -7.88 -4.19
N ILE A 185 -17.08 -8.93 -3.37
CA ILE A 185 -15.97 -9.34 -2.49
C ILE A 185 -14.93 -10.10 -3.31
N LYS A 186 -15.34 -10.92 -4.28
CA LYS A 186 -14.44 -11.54 -5.26
C LYS A 186 -13.66 -10.49 -6.04
N LEU A 187 -14.32 -9.44 -6.52
CA LEU A 187 -13.67 -8.36 -7.26
C LEU A 187 -12.65 -7.60 -6.37
N GLU A 188 -12.99 -7.36 -5.11
CA GLU A 188 -12.08 -6.70 -4.16
C GLU A 188 -10.87 -7.58 -3.81
N ALA A 189 -11.07 -8.89 -3.66
CA ALA A 189 -9.99 -9.85 -3.44
C ALA A 189 -9.05 -9.93 -4.66
N THR A 190 -9.59 -10.04 -5.88
CA THR A 190 -8.81 -10.02 -7.13
C THR A 190 -8.00 -8.74 -7.27
N TYR A 191 -8.59 -7.59 -6.94
CA TYR A 191 -7.90 -6.30 -6.96
C TYR A 191 -6.74 -6.26 -5.97
N ARG A 192 -6.94 -6.73 -4.73
CA ARG A 192 -5.87 -6.83 -3.72
C ARG A 192 -4.74 -7.76 -4.16
N ASP A 193 -5.07 -8.92 -4.71
CA ASP A 193 -4.09 -9.88 -5.23
C ASP A 193 -3.23 -9.28 -6.35
N LEU A 194 -3.87 -8.53 -7.26
CA LEU A 194 -3.15 -7.83 -8.33
C LEU A 194 -2.10 -6.85 -7.78
N PHE A 195 -2.46 -6.04 -6.78
CA PHE A 195 -1.55 -5.09 -6.16
C PHE A 195 -0.46 -5.77 -5.33
N THR A 196 -0.79 -6.87 -4.66
CA THR A 196 0.21 -7.68 -3.94
C THR A 196 1.24 -8.26 -4.90
N GLN A 197 0.81 -8.86 -6.02
CA GLN A 197 1.71 -9.37 -7.06
C GLN A 197 2.58 -8.25 -7.65
N GLN A 198 2.01 -7.08 -7.88
CA GLN A 198 2.74 -5.92 -8.38
C GLN A 198 3.85 -5.50 -7.42
N ARG A 199 3.57 -5.35 -6.12
CA ARG A 199 4.56 -4.99 -5.10
C ARG A 199 5.68 -6.03 -4.99
N ILE A 200 5.33 -7.33 -5.05
CA ILE A 200 6.32 -8.41 -5.05
C ILE A 200 7.22 -8.32 -6.29
N ALA A 201 6.64 -8.09 -7.47
CA ALA A 201 7.39 -7.93 -8.71
C ALA A 201 8.31 -6.70 -8.68
N GLU A 202 7.80 -5.57 -8.22
CA GLU A 202 8.56 -4.33 -8.03
C GLU A 202 9.73 -4.55 -7.06
N SER A 203 9.50 -5.30 -5.97
CA SER A 203 10.53 -5.68 -4.99
C SER A 203 11.63 -6.56 -5.62
N ARG A 204 11.26 -7.50 -6.49
CA ARG A 204 12.23 -8.33 -7.24
C ARG A 204 13.01 -7.49 -8.26
N ALA A 205 12.41 -6.45 -8.83
CA ALA A 205 13.06 -5.55 -9.77
C ALA A 205 14.05 -4.60 -9.10
N ASP A 206 13.58 -3.94 -8.04
CA ASP A 206 14.31 -2.95 -7.25
C ASP A 206 13.60 -2.76 -5.89
N SER A 207 12.56 -1.93 -5.83
CA SER A 207 11.82 -1.56 -4.64
C SER A 207 10.39 -1.22 -4.98
N THR A 208 9.45 -1.49 -4.06
CA THR A 208 8.09 -0.97 -4.17
C THR A 208 7.95 0.34 -3.39
N PRO A 209 7.27 1.37 -3.95
CA PRO A 209 7.02 2.62 -3.23
C PRO A 209 5.88 2.51 -2.21
N PHE A 210 5.15 1.39 -2.21
CA PHE A 210 3.94 1.22 -1.41
C PHE A 210 4.02 -0.04 -0.56
N LEU A 211 4.04 0.15 0.76
CA LEU A 211 3.89 -0.93 1.72
C LEU A 211 2.55 -0.80 2.44
N GLU A 212 2.11 -1.85 3.11
CA GLU A 212 0.91 -1.82 3.92
C GLU A 212 1.26 -1.66 5.39
N GLY A 213 0.75 -0.60 6.03
CA GLY A 213 1.08 -0.23 7.41
C GLY A 213 0.59 -1.21 8.48
N SER A 214 -0.11 -2.29 8.09
CA SER A 214 -0.61 -3.32 8.99
C SER A 214 0.49 -4.14 9.66
N ILE A 215 1.61 -4.37 8.94
CA ILE A 215 2.92 -4.74 9.47
C ILE A 215 3.99 -4.27 8.50
N VAL A 216 4.86 -3.40 8.95
CA VAL A 216 5.98 -2.86 8.17
C VAL A 216 7.15 -2.56 9.07
N GLY A 217 8.37 -2.90 8.64
CA GLY A 217 9.61 -2.60 9.35
C GLY A 217 10.50 -1.69 8.53
N PHE A 218 11.32 -0.90 9.22
CA PHE A 218 12.25 0.06 8.67
C PHE A 218 13.58 0.00 9.38
N ARG A 219 14.67 0.21 8.64
CA ARG A 219 15.98 0.47 9.20
C ARG A 219 16.11 1.99 9.42
N LYS A 220 16.35 2.41 10.66
CA LYS A 220 16.34 3.83 11.09
C LYS A 220 17.29 4.70 10.28
N GLU A 221 18.46 4.21 9.92
CA GLU A 221 19.48 4.98 9.17
C GLU A 221 18.99 5.51 7.81
N PHE A 222 17.95 4.90 7.22
CA PHE A 222 17.36 5.34 5.96
C PHE A 222 16.14 6.25 6.14
N ILE A 223 15.75 6.55 7.39
CA ILE A 223 14.54 7.31 7.70
C ILE A 223 14.88 8.65 8.33
N ASP A 224 14.50 9.72 7.66
CA ASP A 224 14.51 11.08 8.21
C ASP A 224 13.08 11.55 8.51
N THR A 225 12.68 11.47 9.77
CA THR A 225 11.32 11.81 10.21
C THR A 225 10.97 13.29 10.01
N SER A 226 11.96 14.18 9.84
CA SER A 226 11.72 15.59 9.58
C SER A 226 11.05 15.84 8.22
N LEU A 227 11.22 14.90 7.27
CA LEU A 227 10.66 14.95 5.93
C LEU A 227 9.24 14.34 5.83
N LEU A 228 8.70 13.78 6.93
CA LEU A 228 7.35 13.22 6.93
C LEU A 228 6.28 14.32 6.84
N ASP A 229 5.36 14.14 5.90
CA ASP A 229 4.17 14.99 5.78
C ASP A 229 3.04 14.48 6.68
N CYS A 230 2.92 15.08 7.85
CA CYS A 230 1.88 14.74 8.82
C CYS A 230 0.45 15.11 8.34
N GLY A 231 0.31 15.93 7.31
CA GLY A 231 -0.96 16.23 6.64
C GLY A 231 -1.42 15.13 5.65
N SER A 232 -0.59 14.10 5.42
CA SER A 232 -0.89 12.98 4.52
C SER A 232 -1.11 11.69 5.30
N ASN A 233 -2.08 10.88 4.83
CA ASN A 233 -2.42 9.58 5.41
C ASN A 233 -1.72 8.40 4.69
N ALA A 234 -0.47 8.57 4.28
CA ALA A 234 0.33 7.59 3.57
C ALA A 234 1.69 7.42 4.23
N ASP A 235 1.70 7.29 5.55
CA ASP A 235 2.90 7.16 6.38
C ASP A 235 3.78 5.99 5.94
N ASP A 236 3.18 4.82 5.70
CA ASP A 236 3.83 3.62 5.20
C ASP A 236 4.51 3.83 3.84
N SER A 237 3.82 4.47 2.90
CA SER A 237 4.34 4.77 1.56
C SER A 237 5.41 5.87 1.58
N GLN A 238 5.25 6.87 2.46
CA GLN A 238 6.26 7.91 2.64
C GLN A 238 7.57 7.31 3.15
N LEU A 239 7.49 6.47 4.20
CA LEU A 239 8.65 5.82 4.78
C LEU A 239 9.30 4.81 3.82
N ALA A 240 8.50 4.02 3.08
CA ALA A 240 8.99 3.08 2.08
C ALA A 240 9.77 3.78 0.96
N THR A 241 9.21 4.86 0.42
CA THR A 241 9.86 5.67 -0.62
C THR A 241 11.10 6.35 -0.07
N MET A 242 11.04 6.92 1.13
CA MET A 242 12.17 7.56 1.79
C MET A 242 13.33 6.57 1.98
N ALA A 243 13.06 5.37 2.50
CA ALA A 243 14.06 4.32 2.64
C ALA A 243 14.77 4.05 1.32
N ARG A 244 14.02 3.99 0.20
CA ARG A 244 14.62 3.76 -1.13
C ARG A 244 15.44 4.95 -1.62
N LEU A 245 14.98 6.17 -1.44
CA LEU A 245 15.68 7.37 -1.88
C LEU A 245 16.99 7.58 -1.10
N ASN A 246 17.05 7.13 0.15
CA ASN A 246 18.23 7.18 1.01
C ASN A 246 19.17 5.98 0.85
N GLY A 247 18.96 5.12 -0.18
CA GLY A 247 19.89 4.04 -0.53
C GLY A 247 19.47 2.64 -0.08
N GLY A 248 18.48 2.50 0.81
CA GLY A 248 17.92 1.22 1.19
C GLY A 248 16.93 0.69 0.16
N ARG A 249 16.67 -0.62 0.15
CA ARG A 249 15.60 -1.23 -0.66
C ARG A 249 14.32 -1.32 0.15
N SER A 250 13.19 -1.09 -0.51
CA SER A 250 11.85 -1.27 0.06
C SER A 250 11.18 -2.47 -0.60
N ILE A 251 10.86 -3.50 0.18
CA ILE A 251 10.38 -4.79 -0.35
C ILE A 251 9.09 -5.25 0.32
N GLN A 252 8.29 -6.00 -0.45
CA GLN A 252 7.11 -6.73 0.02
C GLN A 252 7.48 -8.19 0.27
N ASP A 253 7.29 -8.67 1.50
CA ASP A 253 7.46 -10.09 1.83
C ASP A 253 6.14 -10.86 1.66
N PRO A 254 6.04 -11.79 0.69
CA PRO A 254 4.83 -12.56 0.45
C PRO A 254 4.48 -13.56 1.56
N SER A 255 5.43 -13.87 2.44
CA SER A 255 5.24 -14.85 3.53
C SER A 255 5.12 -14.21 4.91
N LEU A 256 5.26 -12.90 5.03
CA LEU A 256 4.95 -12.15 6.24
C LEU A 256 3.45 -11.83 6.26
N ILE A 257 2.64 -12.78 6.73
CA ILE A 257 1.19 -12.71 6.61
C ILE A 257 0.55 -12.02 7.83
N PHE A 258 -0.44 -11.17 7.55
CA PHE A 258 -1.32 -10.58 8.57
C PHE A 258 -2.79 -10.64 8.15
N THR A 259 -3.69 -10.64 9.14
CA THR A 259 -5.13 -10.53 8.94
C THR A 259 -5.61 -9.14 9.36
N GLU A 260 -6.49 -8.52 8.59
CA GLU A 260 -7.12 -7.24 8.94
C GLU A 260 -8.60 -7.39 9.27
N GLY A 261 -9.07 -6.63 10.26
CA GLY A 261 -10.49 -6.40 10.49
C GLY A 261 -11.14 -5.68 9.31
N THR A 262 -12.25 -6.20 8.80
CA THR A 262 -13.01 -5.52 7.74
C THR A 262 -14.00 -4.54 8.39
N PRO A 263 -14.04 -3.25 7.98
CA PRO A 263 -15.06 -2.32 8.49
C PRO A 263 -16.47 -2.87 8.24
N ALA A 264 -17.30 -2.88 9.28
CA ALA A 264 -18.64 -3.44 9.23
C ALA A 264 -19.57 -2.70 8.24
N SER A 265 -19.40 -1.38 8.07
CA SER A 265 -20.27 -0.56 7.22
C SER A 265 -19.68 -0.28 5.83
N SER A 266 -20.55 -0.18 4.81
CA SER A 266 -20.18 0.21 3.45
C SER A 266 -19.66 1.65 3.40
N ALA A 267 -20.21 2.56 4.21
CA ALA A 267 -19.76 3.95 4.32
C ALA A 267 -18.34 4.04 4.87
N GLY A 268 -18.01 3.28 5.93
CA GLY A 268 -16.65 3.21 6.48
C GLY A 268 -15.64 2.67 5.50
N ARG A 269 -16.00 1.65 4.69
CA ARG A 269 -15.15 1.13 3.61
C ARG A 269 -14.87 2.18 2.54
N ARG A 270 -15.91 2.92 2.10
CA ARG A 270 -15.77 4.01 1.11
C ARG A 270 -14.86 5.12 1.64
N GLN A 271 -15.08 5.56 2.88
CA GLN A 271 -14.27 6.60 3.52
C GLN A 271 -12.79 6.18 3.61
N ARG A 272 -12.51 4.92 4.01
CA ARG A 272 -11.15 4.37 4.05
C ARG A 272 -10.49 4.38 2.66
N LYS A 273 -11.23 3.96 1.59
CA LYS A 273 -10.74 3.97 0.21
C LYS A 273 -10.41 5.39 -0.28
N VAL A 274 -11.29 6.35 -0.05
CA VAL A 274 -11.08 7.76 -0.44
C VAL A 274 -9.85 8.33 0.28
N ARG A 275 -9.74 8.13 1.59
CA ARG A 275 -8.61 8.60 2.38
C ARG A 275 -7.27 8.01 1.89
N ARG A 276 -7.23 6.68 1.62
CA ARG A 276 -6.03 6.01 1.07
C ARG A 276 -5.67 6.57 -0.30
N ALA A 277 -6.63 6.74 -1.20
CA ALA A 277 -6.40 7.29 -2.53
C ALA A 277 -5.85 8.73 -2.48
N GLN A 278 -6.43 9.59 -1.64
CA GLN A 278 -5.95 10.96 -1.47
C GLN A 278 -4.51 11.02 -0.95
N GLY A 279 -4.19 10.20 0.07
CA GLY A 279 -2.84 10.08 0.61
C GLY A 279 -1.84 9.65 -0.46
N LEU A 280 -2.21 8.62 -1.24
CA LEU A 280 -1.40 8.08 -2.32
C LEU A 280 -1.13 9.12 -3.43
N CYS A 281 -2.16 9.82 -3.90
CA CYS A 281 -2.01 10.86 -4.92
C CYS A 281 -1.09 11.99 -4.45
N ARG A 282 -1.25 12.46 -3.20
CA ARG A 282 -0.36 13.48 -2.61
C ARG A 282 1.08 13.01 -2.53
N HIS A 283 1.28 11.78 -2.06
CA HIS A 283 2.60 11.17 -1.95
C HIS A 283 3.30 11.07 -3.32
N LEU A 284 2.61 10.58 -4.34
CA LEU A 284 3.14 10.49 -5.70
C LEU A 284 3.51 11.87 -6.26
N TRP A 285 2.62 12.86 -6.11
CA TRP A 285 2.89 14.22 -6.58
C TRP A 285 4.07 14.89 -5.87
N ARG A 286 4.21 14.65 -4.58
CA ARG A 286 5.33 15.15 -3.78
C ARG A 286 6.68 14.66 -4.31
N ASN A 287 6.72 13.40 -4.75
CA ASN A 287 7.93 12.78 -5.30
C ASN A 287 8.10 12.98 -6.82
N ARG A 288 7.46 13.97 -7.43
CA ARG A 288 7.48 14.19 -8.90
C ARG A 288 8.89 14.42 -9.47
N GLU A 289 9.80 14.98 -8.70
CA GLU A 289 11.17 15.23 -9.11
C GLU A 289 11.96 13.94 -9.36
N VAL A 290 11.57 12.86 -8.65
CA VAL A 290 12.18 11.54 -8.81
C VAL A 290 11.73 10.85 -10.09
N TRP A 291 10.56 11.17 -10.66
CA TRP A 291 10.02 10.42 -11.81
C TRP A 291 10.96 10.35 -13.00
N PHE A 292 11.70 11.40 -13.26
CA PHE A 292 12.62 11.53 -14.40
C PHE A 292 14.10 11.57 -13.98
N SER A 293 14.39 11.44 -12.70
CA SER A 293 15.74 11.33 -12.20
C SER A 293 16.42 10.05 -12.75
N LYS A 294 17.73 10.07 -12.93
CA LYS A 294 18.52 8.88 -13.33
C LYS A 294 19.17 8.18 -12.12
N GLN A 295 19.00 8.74 -10.92
CA GLN A 295 19.80 8.34 -9.74
C GLN A 295 19.36 7.02 -9.09
N HIS A 296 18.06 6.62 -9.23
CA HIS A 296 17.50 5.50 -8.47
C HIS A 296 17.11 4.28 -9.34
N GLY A 297 17.73 4.12 -10.51
CA GLY A 297 17.63 2.90 -11.35
C GLY A 297 16.19 2.55 -11.79
N GLU A 298 15.79 1.30 -11.58
CA GLU A 298 14.45 0.83 -11.94
C GLU A 298 13.35 1.46 -11.08
N PHE A 299 13.67 1.88 -9.85
CA PHE A 299 12.69 2.51 -8.96
C PHE A 299 12.06 3.77 -9.56
N ASN A 300 12.81 4.58 -10.30
CA ASN A 300 12.25 5.77 -10.97
C ASN A 300 11.17 5.39 -11.99
N LYS A 301 11.39 4.30 -12.74
CA LYS A 301 10.41 3.82 -13.71
C LYS A 301 9.17 3.28 -13.03
N ILE A 302 9.34 2.60 -11.89
CA ILE A 302 8.25 2.10 -11.05
C ILE A 302 7.44 3.28 -10.51
N LEU A 303 8.09 4.24 -9.86
CA LEU A 303 7.43 5.40 -9.27
C LEU A 303 6.71 6.26 -10.31
N ARG A 304 7.35 6.49 -11.48
CA ARG A 304 6.73 7.21 -12.60
C ARG A 304 5.50 6.50 -13.15
N PHE A 305 5.56 5.17 -13.28
CA PHE A 305 4.40 4.40 -13.71
C PHE A 305 3.27 4.49 -12.69
N GLN A 306 3.56 4.33 -11.40
CA GLN A 306 2.57 4.48 -10.32
C GLN A 306 1.93 5.87 -10.34
N ALA A 307 2.75 6.92 -10.52
CA ALA A 307 2.25 8.29 -10.66
C ALA A 307 1.33 8.43 -11.88
N PHE A 308 1.73 7.89 -13.03
CA PHE A 308 0.93 7.95 -14.24
C PHE A 308 -0.43 7.25 -14.05
N MET A 309 -0.43 6.03 -13.49
CA MET A 309 -1.66 5.25 -13.27
C MET A 309 -2.64 5.91 -12.30
N HIS A 310 -2.14 6.55 -11.24
CA HIS A 310 -3.01 7.10 -10.20
C HIS A 310 -3.39 8.57 -10.43
N LEU A 311 -2.53 9.35 -11.12
CA LEU A 311 -2.73 10.79 -11.31
C LEU A 311 -3.30 11.14 -12.68
N PHE A 312 -2.93 10.40 -13.73
CA PHE A 312 -3.26 10.78 -15.13
C PHE A 312 -4.30 9.86 -15.77
N VAL A 313 -4.20 8.53 -15.58
CA VAL A 313 -5.13 7.58 -16.22
C VAL A 313 -6.60 7.86 -15.91
N PRO A 314 -7.03 8.21 -14.68
CA PRO A 314 -8.44 8.54 -14.44
C PRO A 314 -8.95 9.69 -15.29
N TRP A 315 -8.12 10.72 -15.53
CA TRP A 315 -8.46 11.86 -16.37
C TRP A 315 -8.49 11.49 -17.86
N LEU A 316 -7.54 10.68 -18.33
CA LEU A 316 -7.52 10.19 -19.69
C LEU A 316 -8.77 9.36 -20.02
N LEU A 317 -9.17 8.48 -19.11
CA LEU A 317 -10.41 7.71 -19.24
C LEU A 317 -11.65 8.62 -19.24
N MET A 318 -11.68 9.62 -18.37
CA MET A 318 -12.77 10.60 -18.34
C MET A 318 -12.82 11.41 -19.65
N MET A 319 -11.67 11.82 -20.17
CA MET A 319 -11.59 12.52 -21.49
C MET A 319 -12.09 11.61 -22.62
N ALA A 320 -11.66 10.34 -22.65
CA ALA A 320 -12.16 9.38 -23.64
C ALA A 320 -13.69 9.24 -23.58
N MET A 321 -14.26 9.13 -22.36
CA MET A 321 -15.72 9.09 -22.18
C MET A 321 -16.40 10.38 -22.67
N VAL A 322 -15.85 11.55 -22.39
CA VAL A 322 -16.40 12.84 -22.83
C VAL A 322 -16.38 12.93 -24.38
N PHE A 323 -15.27 12.57 -25.01
CA PHE A 323 -15.14 12.56 -26.46
C PHE A 323 -16.12 11.56 -27.11
N GLY A 324 -16.22 10.34 -26.57
CA GLY A 324 -17.16 9.34 -27.05
C GLY A 324 -18.62 9.79 -26.93
N PHE A 325 -18.98 10.39 -25.80
CA PHE A 325 -20.33 10.94 -25.61
C PHE A 325 -20.60 12.11 -26.53
N SER A 326 -19.66 13.05 -26.72
CA SER A 326 -19.81 14.20 -27.63
C SER A 326 -19.95 13.72 -29.07
N ARG A 327 -19.17 12.74 -29.52
CA ARG A 327 -19.26 12.10 -30.80
C ARG A 327 -20.64 11.49 -31.01
N TRP A 328 -21.12 10.69 -30.06
CA TRP A 328 -22.46 10.10 -30.13
C TRP A 328 -23.54 11.17 -30.25
N PHE A 329 -23.49 12.22 -29.42
CA PHE A 329 -24.49 13.31 -29.46
C PHE A 329 -24.52 14.02 -30.82
N MET A 330 -23.36 14.29 -31.43
CA MET A 330 -23.26 14.95 -32.72
C MET A 330 -23.74 14.08 -33.90
N THR A 331 -23.70 12.76 -33.75
CA THR A 331 -24.10 11.80 -34.78
C THR A 331 -25.50 11.22 -34.56
N MET A 332 -26.20 11.64 -33.52
CA MET A 332 -27.49 11.07 -33.11
C MET A 332 -28.61 11.34 -34.13
N GLU A 333 -28.53 12.44 -34.86
CA GLU A 333 -29.49 12.83 -35.94
C GLU A 333 -29.12 12.27 -37.31
N ASP A 334 -27.89 11.72 -37.44
CA ASP A 334 -27.44 11.15 -38.68
C ASP A 334 -27.95 9.72 -38.81
N SER A 335 -29.00 9.51 -39.60
CA SER A 335 -29.59 8.21 -39.91
C SER A 335 -28.66 7.29 -40.72
N SER A 336 -27.44 7.74 -41.05
CA SER A 336 -26.42 6.91 -41.68
C SER A 336 -26.01 5.75 -40.78
N LEU A 337 -25.54 4.66 -41.41
CA LEU A 337 -25.06 3.44 -40.73
C LEU A 337 -24.07 3.71 -39.57
N LEU A 338 -23.34 4.82 -39.62
CA LEU A 338 -22.38 5.23 -38.58
C LEU A 338 -23.06 5.84 -37.33
N GLY A 339 -24.11 6.67 -37.48
CA GLY A 339 -24.76 7.37 -36.35
C GLY A 339 -25.43 6.41 -35.36
N GLY A 340 -26.16 5.40 -35.86
CA GLY A 340 -26.86 4.42 -35.03
C GLY A 340 -25.95 3.38 -34.33
N TRP A 341 -24.74 3.14 -34.87
CA TRP A 341 -23.79 2.14 -34.35
C TRP A 341 -22.74 2.71 -33.39
N LEU A 342 -22.59 4.02 -33.30
CA LEU A 342 -21.53 4.64 -32.50
C LEU A 342 -21.79 4.57 -30.99
N LEU A 343 -23.03 4.52 -30.50
CA LEU A 343 -23.33 4.23 -29.09
C LEU A 343 -23.03 2.80 -28.72
N PRO A 344 -23.48 1.78 -29.50
CA PRO A 344 -23.06 0.40 -29.28
C PRO A 344 -21.53 0.22 -29.33
N LEU A 345 -20.81 0.93 -30.20
CA LEU A 345 -19.34 0.90 -30.24
C LEU A 345 -18.74 1.46 -28.96
N PHE A 346 -19.20 2.59 -28.47
CA PHE A 346 -18.73 3.16 -27.20
C PHE A 346 -19.01 2.21 -26.02
N VAL A 347 -20.21 1.65 -25.95
CA VAL A 347 -20.55 0.65 -24.92
C VAL A 347 -19.68 -0.60 -25.05
N LEU A 348 -19.44 -1.05 -26.28
CA LEU A 348 -18.56 -2.19 -26.57
C LEU A 348 -17.11 -1.90 -26.17
N GLU A 349 -16.59 -0.70 -26.44
CA GLU A 349 -15.27 -0.25 -26.01
C GLU A 349 -15.14 -0.26 -24.48
N VAL A 350 -16.14 0.25 -23.76
CA VAL A 350 -16.18 0.21 -22.29
C VAL A 350 -16.23 -1.23 -21.77
N ILE A 351 -17.03 -2.10 -22.41
CA ILE A 351 -17.11 -3.52 -22.08
C ILE A 351 -15.78 -4.21 -22.36
N ILE A 352 -15.17 -3.97 -23.54
CA ILE A 352 -13.88 -4.57 -23.92
C ILE A 352 -12.77 -4.11 -22.96
N LEU A 353 -12.69 -2.81 -22.66
CA LEU A 353 -11.71 -2.27 -21.70
C LEU A 353 -11.91 -2.88 -20.32
N THR A 354 -13.17 -2.99 -19.87
CA THR A 354 -13.49 -3.60 -18.56
C THR A 354 -13.16 -5.09 -18.56
N ALA A 355 -13.51 -5.81 -19.62
CA ALA A 355 -13.20 -7.24 -19.77
C ALA A 355 -11.69 -7.46 -19.92
N LEU A 356 -10.99 -6.66 -20.72
CA LEU A 356 -9.54 -6.72 -20.88
C LEU A 356 -8.83 -6.44 -19.55
N PHE A 357 -9.30 -5.46 -18.80
CA PHE A 357 -8.80 -5.17 -17.46
C PHE A 357 -9.04 -6.35 -16.51
N GLY A 358 -10.24 -6.96 -16.56
CA GLY A 358 -10.58 -8.15 -15.79
C GLY A 358 -9.74 -9.37 -16.17
N VAL A 359 -9.54 -9.62 -17.47
CA VAL A 359 -8.69 -10.73 -17.97
C VAL A 359 -7.22 -10.50 -17.60
N LEU A 360 -6.70 -9.30 -17.80
CA LEU A 360 -5.31 -8.96 -17.43
C LEU A 360 -5.09 -9.02 -15.91
N ALA A 361 -6.10 -8.68 -15.11
CA ALA A 361 -6.07 -8.82 -13.66
C ALA A 361 -6.08 -10.29 -13.21
N ASN A 362 -6.78 -11.17 -13.94
CA ASN A 362 -6.89 -12.61 -13.63
C ASN A 362 -5.81 -13.48 -14.29
N LEU A 363 -4.98 -12.93 -15.17
CA LEU A 363 -3.82 -13.66 -15.67
C LEU A 363 -2.91 -14.00 -14.49
N LYS A 364 -2.95 -15.26 -14.05
CA LYS A 364 -1.99 -15.82 -13.11
C LYS A 364 -0.62 -15.73 -13.77
N ILE A 365 0.22 -14.85 -13.25
CA ILE A 365 1.63 -14.79 -13.64
C ILE A 365 2.26 -16.00 -12.94
N PRO A 366 2.82 -16.99 -13.68
CA PRO A 366 3.54 -18.08 -13.04
C PRO A 366 4.68 -17.48 -12.22
N GLY A 367 4.66 -17.74 -10.91
CA GLY A 367 5.67 -17.28 -9.96
C GLY A 367 6.72 -18.33 -9.73
#